data_1e3672f6a219df157e337bfb20650750
#
_entry.id   1e3672f6a219df157e337bfb20650750
#
_cell.length_a   1.000
_cell.length_b   1.000
_cell.length_c   1.000
_cell.angle_alpha   90.00
_cell.angle_beta   90.00
_cell.angle_gamma   90.00
#
_symmetry.space_group_name_H-M   'P 1'
#
loop_
_entity.id
_entity.type
_entity.pdbx_description
1 polymer ?
#
loop_
_entity_poly.entity_id
_entity_poly.type
_entity_poly.pdbx_seq_one_letter_code
_entity_poly.pdbx_strand_id
1 'polypeptide(L)'
;MAGIRSILVLALLCGTVLPGCISFGDASVDLDLQANHSILNGTVVESYVDGQLTSLDSVTIVVDFSETKSEIPLKRFGIEFEGGREAIEIDAKSESSISVEFSTHGLYNLTAYAIDEDSNRVSYTETIRIDLEINWVEEGTNSPEKMPFNPIPDNQGVHPSYIEVISTVENPSILEDFGGGRSVDFTWKITDELDDTCQSYSEQVDDGESVTWNTIHFNTYLLHDLSVDYEEGQDSISVSHSVSIIYA
;
A
#
# COMPACT_ATOMS: atom_id res chain seq x y z
N MET A 1 56.33 37.42 53.98
CA MET A 1 55.10 36.75 53.67
C MET A 1 54.99 36.50 52.14
N ALA A 2 55.83 35.65 51.63
CA ALA A 2 55.91 35.40 50.16
C ALA A 2 56.19 33.92 49.88
N GLY A 3 55.49 32.99 50.57
CA GLY A 3 55.82 31.58 50.45
C GLY A 3 54.61 30.66 50.19
N ILE A 4 53.37 31.15 50.34
CA ILE A 4 52.16 30.26 50.27
C ILE A 4 51.48 30.32 48.93
N ARG A 5 51.70 31.38 48.12
CA ARG A 5 51.02 31.53 46.82
C ARG A 5 51.65 30.74 45.68
N SER A 6 52.91 30.33 45.78
CA SER A 6 53.61 29.55 44.74
C SER A 6 53.32 28.04 44.79
N ILE A 7 52.94 27.52 45.95
CA ILE A 7 52.63 26.06 46.10
C ILE A 7 51.24 25.74 45.59
N LEU A 8 50.30 26.69 45.60
CA LEU A 8 48.92 26.47 45.15
C LEU A 8 48.79 26.48 43.62
N VAL A 9 49.72 27.09 42.89
CA VAL A 9 49.74 27.12 41.43
C VAL A 9 50.36 25.83 40.86
N LEU A 10 51.28 25.21 41.60
CA LEU A 10 51.90 23.96 41.16
C LEU A 10 51.02 22.71 41.34
N ALA A 11 50.07 22.74 42.30
CA ALA A 11 49.12 21.63 42.54
C ALA A 11 47.99 21.61 41.53
N LEU A 12 47.74 22.69 40.75
CA LEU A 12 46.66 22.77 39.77
C LEU A 12 47.08 22.27 38.38
N LEU A 13 48.37 22.04 38.14
CA LEU A 13 48.92 21.64 36.84
C LEU A 13 49.13 20.13 36.67
N CYS A 14 48.94 19.33 37.73
CA CYS A 14 49.10 17.86 37.66
C CYS A 14 47.80 17.08 37.58
N GLY A 15 46.61 17.75 37.42
CA GLY A 15 45.28 17.12 37.46
C GLY A 15 44.61 16.91 36.11
N THR A 16 45.24 17.19 34.96
CA THR A 16 44.63 16.86 33.65
C THR A 16 45.13 15.52 33.15
N VAL A 17 44.69 14.47 33.81
CA VAL A 17 44.63 13.17 33.18
C VAL A 17 43.52 13.29 32.15
N LEU A 18 43.87 13.55 30.88
CA LEU A 18 42.99 13.36 29.76
C LEU A 18 42.50 11.90 29.79
N PRO A 19 41.21 11.63 29.93
CA PRO A 19 40.75 10.31 29.56
C PRO A 19 41.03 10.17 28.08
N GLY A 20 42.12 9.42 27.78
CA GLY A 20 42.29 8.93 26.43
C GLY A 20 41.02 8.23 26.04
N CYS A 21 40.30 8.72 25.03
CA CYS A 21 39.35 7.92 24.33
C CYS A 21 40.09 6.69 23.82
N ILE A 22 39.97 5.59 24.55
CA ILE A 22 40.22 4.27 23.99
C ILE A 22 39.06 4.15 22.97
N SER A 23 39.27 4.55 21.73
CA SER A 23 38.43 4.07 20.65
C SER A 23 38.76 2.57 20.60
N PHE A 24 37.87 1.78 21.20
CA PHE A 24 37.73 0.41 20.76
C PHE A 24 37.39 0.57 19.28
N GLY A 25 38.32 0.20 18.40
CA GLY A 25 38.00 0.06 17.01
C GLY A 25 36.76 -0.83 16.96
N ASP A 26 35.67 -0.32 16.44
CA ASP A 26 34.60 -1.16 16.01
C ASP A 26 35.27 -2.20 15.11
N ALA A 27 35.29 -3.44 15.57
CA ALA A 27 35.62 -4.54 14.69
C ALA A 27 34.58 -4.42 13.58
N SER A 28 35.01 -4.02 12.39
CA SER A 28 34.13 -3.97 11.24
C SER A 28 33.58 -5.39 11.10
N VAL A 29 32.29 -5.54 11.39
CA VAL A 29 31.61 -6.80 11.13
C VAL A 29 31.65 -6.96 9.62
N ASP A 30 32.43 -7.95 9.14
CA ASP A 30 32.57 -8.24 7.72
C ASP A 30 31.37 -9.08 7.25
N LEU A 31 30.17 -8.49 7.43
CA LEU A 31 28.89 -8.99 6.98
C LEU A 31 28.30 -7.96 6.02
N ASP A 32 28.34 -8.26 4.73
CA ASP A 32 27.80 -7.46 3.62
C ASP A 32 26.43 -8.02 3.21
N LEU A 33 25.37 -7.39 3.73
CA LEU A 33 23.99 -7.76 3.43
C LEU A 33 23.60 -7.29 2.02
N GLN A 34 23.20 -8.25 1.17
CA GLN A 34 22.58 -8.01 -0.12
C GLN A 34 21.17 -8.60 -0.09
N ALA A 35 20.15 -7.73 -0.07
CA ALA A 35 18.73 -8.13 -0.09
C ALA A 35 18.08 -7.55 -1.35
N ASN A 36 17.96 -8.39 -2.38
CA ASN A 36 17.46 -7.99 -3.69
C ASN A 36 15.96 -8.26 -3.78
N HIS A 37 15.15 -7.21 -3.93
CA HIS A 37 13.71 -7.30 -4.05
C HIS A 37 13.30 -7.53 -5.51
N SER A 38 12.39 -8.49 -5.77
CA SER A 38 11.88 -8.75 -7.12
C SER A 38 11.16 -7.54 -7.71
N ILE A 39 10.39 -6.84 -6.88
CA ILE A 39 9.68 -5.59 -7.19
C ILE A 39 9.58 -4.75 -5.90
N LEU A 40 9.41 -3.43 -6.04
CA LEU A 40 9.19 -2.49 -4.93
C LEU A 40 7.78 -1.88 -4.93
N ASN A 41 6.96 -2.23 -5.91
CA ASN A 41 5.59 -1.80 -6.02
C ASN A 41 4.73 -2.88 -6.67
N GLY A 42 3.42 -2.78 -6.45
CA GLY A 42 2.43 -3.65 -7.07
C GLY A 42 1.03 -3.14 -6.84
N THR A 43 0.04 -3.79 -7.45
CA THR A 43 -1.37 -3.47 -7.29
C THR A 43 -2.12 -4.72 -6.86
N VAL A 44 -2.81 -4.65 -5.73
CA VAL A 44 -3.82 -5.64 -5.34
C VAL A 44 -5.06 -5.36 -6.17
N VAL A 45 -5.66 -6.41 -6.76
CA VAL A 45 -6.87 -6.27 -7.57
C VAL A 45 -8.02 -7.05 -6.94
N GLU A 46 -9.11 -6.36 -6.66
CA GLU A 46 -10.38 -6.95 -6.23
C GLU A 46 -11.38 -6.90 -7.38
N SER A 47 -12.07 -8.00 -7.65
CA SER A 47 -13.11 -8.04 -8.68
C SER A 47 -14.44 -8.48 -8.08
N TYR A 48 -15.49 -7.72 -8.37
CA TYR A 48 -16.86 -7.94 -7.91
C TYR A 48 -17.80 -8.09 -9.08
N VAL A 49 -18.75 -9.00 -8.95
CA VAL A 49 -19.89 -9.17 -9.87
C VAL A 49 -21.16 -9.21 -9.03
N ASP A 50 -22.13 -8.37 -9.34
CA ASP A 50 -23.39 -8.26 -8.61
C ASP A 50 -23.16 -8.16 -7.08
N GLY A 51 -22.27 -7.25 -6.65
CA GLY A 51 -21.92 -7.01 -5.25
C GLY A 51 -21.12 -8.11 -4.55
N GLN A 52 -20.77 -9.20 -5.23
CA GLN A 52 -20.05 -10.32 -4.67
C GLN A 52 -18.58 -10.33 -5.12
N LEU A 53 -17.65 -10.43 -4.16
CA LEU A 53 -16.22 -10.61 -4.46
C LEU A 53 -16.02 -11.94 -5.19
N THR A 54 -15.47 -11.87 -6.40
CA THR A 54 -15.21 -13.04 -7.26
C THR A 54 -13.73 -13.39 -7.35
N SER A 55 -12.83 -12.40 -7.23
CA SER A 55 -11.39 -12.62 -7.15
C SER A 55 -10.68 -11.56 -6.31
N LEU A 56 -9.57 -11.99 -5.71
CA LEU A 56 -8.59 -11.14 -5.03
C LEU A 56 -7.20 -11.56 -5.52
N ASP A 57 -6.56 -10.67 -6.28
CA ASP A 57 -5.19 -10.90 -6.78
C ASP A 57 -4.20 -10.15 -5.89
N SER A 58 -3.47 -10.91 -5.07
CA SER A 58 -2.47 -10.40 -4.13
C SER A 58 -1.13 -10.12 -4.82
N VAL A 59 -0.32 -9.24 -4.22
CA VAL A 59 1.05 -8.95 -4.66
C VAL A 59 2.03 -9.80 -3.88
N THR A 60 2.88 -10.57 -4.58
CA THR A 60 3.96 -11.33 -3.95
C THR A 60 5.31 -10.69 -4.25
N ILE A 61 6.07 -10.39 -3.21
CA ILE A 61 7.43 -9.86 -3.28
C ILE A 61 8.40 -10.93 -2.80
N VAL A 62 9.41 -11.21 -3.61
CA VAL A 62 10.49 -12.11 -3.23
C VAL A 62 11.72 -11.27 -2.89
N VAL A 63 12.30 -11.52 -1.72
CA VAL A 63 13.57 -10.94 -1.28
C VAL A 63 14.64 -12.02 -1.34
N ASP A 64 15.64 -11.81 -2.18
CA ASP A 64 16.75 -12.74 -2.42
C ASP A 64 18.00 -12.25 -1.70
N PHE A 65 18.54 -13.09 -0.82
CA PHE A 65 19.75 -12.87 -0.02
C PHE A 65 20.97 -13.63 -0.55
N SER A 66 20.87 -14.29 -1.69
CA SER A 66 21.91 -15.20 -2.22
C SER A 66 23.28 -14.54 -2.45
N GLU A 67 23.31 -13.21 -2.63
CA GLU A 67 24.53 -12.44 -2.83
C GLU A 67 25.14 -11.90 -1.51
N THR A 68 24.48 -12.12 -0.36
CA THR A 68 25.00 -11.73 0.96
C THR A 68 26.30 -12.45 1.28
N LYS A 69 27.30 -11.72 1.76
CA LYS A 69 28.63 -12.23 2.07
C LYS A 69 28.99 -12.02 3.53
N SER A 70 29.70 -12.99 4.13
CA SER A 70 30.22 -12.88 5.49
C SER A 70 31.46 -13.74 5.64
N GLU A 71 32.44 -13.30 6.41
CA GLU A 71 33.60 -14.13 6.82
C GLU A 71 33.16 -15.19 7.84
N ILE A 72 32.17 -14.88 8.68
CA ILE A 72 31.57 -15.81 9.64
C ILE A 72 30.36 -16.49 8.98
N PRO A 73 30.18 -17.81 9.12
CA PRO A 73 29.05 -18.49 8.50
C PRO A 73 27.71 -17.84 8.86
N LEU A 74 26.87 -17.62 7.84
CA LEU A 74 25.53 -17.07 8.02
C LEU A 74 24.63 -18.08 8.74
N LYS A 75 23.82 -17.58 9.65
CA LYS A 75 22.90 -18.37 10.47
C LYS A 75 21.45 -18.19 10.04
N ARG A 76 21.00 -16.94 9.86
CA ARG A 76 19.61 -16.62 9.49
C ARG A 76 19.53 -15.42 8.57
N PHE A 77 18.54 -15.47 7.68
CA PHE A 77 17.97 -14.29 7.03
C PHE A 77 16.58 -14.02 7.58
N GLY A 78 16.15 -12.76 7.54
CA GLY A 78 14.80 -12.43 7.98
C GLY A 78 14.28 -11.13 7.41
N ILE A 79 12.96 -10.98 7.53
CA ILE A 79 12.23 -9.76 7.20
C ILE A 79 11.38 -9.38 8.41
N GLU A 80 11.54 -8.16 8.88
CA GLU A 80 10.70 -7.51 9.88
C GLU A 80 9.77 -6.52 9.20
N PHE A 81 8.57 -6.37 9.76
CA PHE A 81 7.54 -5.46 9.27
C PHE A 81 7.29 -4.37 10.31
N GLU A 82 7.13 -3.15 9.87
CA GLU A 82 6.57 -2.09 10.71
C GLU A 82 5.09 -2.40 11.01
N GLY A 83 4.60 -2.04 12.21
CA GLY A 83 3.18 -2.23 12.59
C GLY A 83 2.85 -3.55 13.29
N GLY A 84 3.86 -4.38 13.65
CA GLY A 84 3.66 -5.53 14.55
C GLY A 84 3.26 -6.84 13.88
N ARG A 85 3.34 -6.95 12.56
CA ARG A 85 3.31 -8.26 11.86
C ARG A 85 4.52 -9.08 12.28
N GLU A 86 4.35 -10.39 12.49
CA GLU A 86 5.45 -11.28 12.86
C GLU A 86 6.55 -11.28 11.81
N ALA A 87 7.82 -11.29 12.27
CA ALA A 87 8.96 -11.42 11.38
C ALA A 87 8.98 -12.80 10.70
N ILE A 88 9.44 -12.84 9.45
CA ILE A 88 9.67 -14.09 8.73
C ILE A 88 11.17 -14.36 8.78
N GLU A 89 11.56 -15.55 9.27
CA GLU A 89 12.96 -15.99 9.34
C GLU A 89 13.15 -17.30 8.60
N ILE A 90 14.33 -17.45 7.97
CA ILE A 90 14.79 -18.69 7.32
C ILE A 90 16.20 -19.04 7.77
N ASP A 91 16.55 -20.33 7.73
CA ASP A 91 17.92 -20.81 7.96
C ASP A 91 18.77 -20.54 6.72
N ALA A 92 19.77 -19.64 6.87
CA ALA A 92 20.65 -19.21 5.80
C ALA A 92 21.50 -20.35 5.17
N LYS A 93 21.55 -21.54 5.81
CA LYS A 93 22.23 -22.71 5.28
C LYS A 93 21.41 -23.52 4.28
N SER A 94 20.09 -23.36 4.35
CA SER A 94 19.15 -24.13 3.54
C SER A 94 18.40 -23.31 2.51
N GLU A 95 18.14 -22.03 2.81
CA GLU A 95 17.33 -21.13 1.99
C GLU A 95 17.98 -19.76 1.90
N SER A 96 17.79 -19.10 0.74
CA SER A 96 18.32 -17.75 0.50
C SER A 96 17.27 -16.76 0.04
N SER A 97 15.98 -17.12 0.04
CA SER A 97 14.92 -16.21 -0.37
C SER A 97 13.68 -16.30 0.51
N ILE A 98 13.03 -15.17 0.73
CA ILE A 98 11.79 -15.06 1.48
C ILE A 98 10.72 -14.45 0.57
N SER A 99 9.54 -15.09 0.50
CA SER A 99 8.37 -14.58 -0.21
C SER A 99 7.42 -13.92 0.77
N VAL A 100 6.98 -12.70 0.44
CA VAL A 100 6.01 -11.92 1.23
C VAL A 100 4.82 -11.60 0.38
N GLU A 101 3.62 -11.94 0.86
CA GLU A 101 2.35 -11.65 0.20
C GLU A 101 1.66 -10.46 0.84
N PHE A 102 1.11 -9.57 -0.01
CA PHE A 102 0.29 -8.41 0.35
C PHE A 102 -1.08 -8.54 -0.31
N SER A 103 -2.13 -8.57 0.50
CA SER A 103 -3.53 -8.61 0.08
C SER A 103 -4.27 -7.31 0.36
N THR A 104 -3.60 -6.29 0.89
CA THR A 104 -4.15 -4.97 1.19
C THR A 104 -3.20 -3.88 0.72
N HIS A 105 -3.74 -2.72 0.40
CA HIS A 105 -2.97 -1.58 -0.07
C HIS A 105 -2.27 -0.81 1.07
N GLY A 106 -1.20 -0.09 0.75
CA GLY A 106 -0.45 0.71 1.71
C GLY A 106 1.02 0.93 1.31
N LEU A 107 1.70 1.75 2.08
CA LEU A 107 3.16 1.84 2.10
C LEU A 107 3.67 0.97 3.25
N TYR A 108 4.50 -0.02 2.93
CA TYR A 108 5.03 -0.99 3.88
C TYR A 108 6.54 -0.86 4.00
N ASN A 109 7.05 -0.62 5.21
CA ASN A 109 8.49 -0.66 5.48
C ASN A 109 8.90 -2.09 5.84
N LEU A 110 9.72 -2.69 4.97
CA LEU A 110 10.31 -4.01 5.16
C LEU A 110 11.77 -3.84 5.59
N THR A 111 12.15 -4.40 6.73
CA THR A 111 13.53 -4.46 7.18
C THR A 111 14.09 -5.85 6.93
N ALA A 112 14.87 -5.99 5.87
CA ALA A 112 15.62 -7.20 5.59
C ALA A 112 16.88 -7.25 6.48
N TYR A 113 17.24 -8.44 7.00
CA TYR A 113 18.41 -8.60 7.82
C TYR A 113 19.09 -9.96 7.65
N ALA A 114 20.37 -9.99 7.97
CA ALA A 114 21.15 -11.21 8.10
C ALA A 114 21.81 -11.29 9.49
N ILE A 115 21.93 -12.51 10.02
CA ILE A 115 22.59 -12.81 11.28
C ILE A 115 23.59 -13.95 11.04
N ASP A 116 24.84 -13.78 11.50
CA ASP A 116 25.88 -14.80 11.47
C ASP A 116 25.87 -15.70 12.73
N GLU A 117 26.76 -16.68 12.79
CA GLU A 117 26.91 -17.61 13.91
C GLU A 117 27.38 -16.90 15.21
N ASP A 118 28.11 -15.78 15.12
CA ASP A 118 28.54 -14.97 16.24
C ASP A 118 27.48 -13.96 16.70
N SER A 119 26.28 -14.01 16.10
CA SER A 119 25.14 -13.13 16.38
C SER A 119 25.35 -11.67 15.97
N ASN A 120 26.27 -11.39 15.07
CA ASN A 120 26.34 -10.09 14.43
C ASN A 120 25.14 -9.95 13.48
N ARG A 121 24.50 -8.76 13.51
CA ARG A 121 23.33 -8.47 12.68
C ARG A 121 23.56 -7.23 11.84
N VAL A 122 23.27 -7.33 10.55
CA VAL A 122 23.16 -6.21 9.62
C VAL A 122 21.76 -6.18 9.05
N SER A 123 21.19 -4.98 8.88
CA SER A 123 19.84 -4.81 8.38
C SER A 123 19.74 -3.60 7.45
N TYR A 124 18.76 -3.65 6.56
CA TYR A 124 18.42 -2.62 5.57
C TYR A 124 16.92 -2.53 5.44
N THR A 125 16.37 -1.31 5.39
CA THR A 125 14.93 -1.06 5.28
C THR A 125 14.60 -0.48 3.91
N GLU A 126 13.58 -1.05 3.27
CA GLU A 126 13.03 -0.60 1.99
C GLU A 126 11.52 -0.36 2.13
N THR A 127 11.02 0.64 1.41
CA THR A 127 9.59 0.93 1.35
C THR A 127 8.98 0.26 0.13
N ILE A 128 7.95 -0.55 0.37
CA ILE A 128 7.17 -1.23 -0.66
C ILE A 128 5.84 -0.49 -0.82
N ARG A 129 5.50 -0.15 -2.06
CA ARG A 129 4.22 0.49 -2.41
C ARG A 129 3.25 -0.53 -2.97
N ILE A 130 2.08 -0.65 -2.33
CA ILE A 130 0.97 -1.49 -2.79
C ILE A 130 -0.24 -0.59 -3.04
N ASP A 131 -0.61 -0.44 -4.30
CA ASP A 131 -1.83 0.24 -4.72
C ASP A 131 -3.01 -0.75 -4.69
N LEU A 132 -4.26 -0.26 -4.78
CA LEU A 132 -5.46 -1.09 -4.89
C LEU A 132 -6.24 -0.71 -6.14
N GLU A 133 -6.73 -1.70 -6.87
CA GLU A 133 -7.71 -1.57 -7.94
C GLU A 133 -8.94 -2.40 -7.60
N ILE A 134 -10.12 -1.79 -7.64
CA ILE A 134 -11.39 -2.47 -7.44
C ILE A 134 -12.18 -2.41 -8.75
N ASN A 135 -12.49 -3.58 -9.30
CA ASN A 135 -13.32 -3.74 -10.49
C ASN A 135 -14.69 -4.27 -10.09
N TRP A 136 -15.75 -3.57 -10.48
CA TRP A 136 -17.15 -3.88 -10.16
C TRP A 136 -17.99 -3.91 -11.40
N VAL A 137 -18.81 -4.95 -11.56
CA VAL A 137 -19.70 -5.12 -12.71
C VAL A 137 -21.08 -5.58 -12.26
N GLU A 138 -22.11 -4.95 -12.78
CA GLU A 138 -23.51 -5.40 -12.71
C GLU A 138 -24.14 -5.34 -14.11
N GLU A 139 -24.77 -6.42 -14.54
CA GLU A 139 -25.37 -6.49 -15.86
C GLU A 139 -26.90 -6.49 -15.76
N GLY A 140 -27.54 -5.66 -16.59
CA GLY A 140 -29.01 -5.64 -16.74
C GLY A 140 -29.78 -5.34 -15.46
N THR A 141 -29.27 -4.44 -14.62
CA THR A 141 -29.87 -4.08 -13.33
C THR A 141 -30.91 -2.96 -13.47
N ASN A 142 -31.96 -3.02 -12.65
CA ASN A 142 -32.93 -1.92 -12.45
C ASN A 142 -32.72 -1.23 -11.09
N SER A 143 -31.69 -1.58 -10.36
CA SER A 143 -31.34 -1.01 -9.06
C SER A 143 -29.86 -1.23 -8.82
N PRO A 144 -28.98 -0.42 -9.45
CA PRO A 144 -27.54 -0.53 -9.25
C PRO A 144 -27.17 -0.48 -7.76
N GLU A 145 -26.34 -1.40 -7.33
CA GLU A 145 -25.86 -1.44 -5.95
C GLU A 145 -24.76 -0.38 -5.74
N LYS A 146 -24.67 0.12 -4.52
CA LYS A 146 -23.56 1.00 -4.14
C LYS A 146 -22.27 0.20 -4.01
N MET A 147 -21.22 0.66 -4.65
CA MET A 147 -19.88 0.10 -4.53
C MET A 147 -19.13 0.79 -3.40
N PRO A 148 -18.92 0.14 -2.24
CA PRO A 148 -18.12 0.70 -1.18
C PRO A 148 -16.62 0.59 -1.50
N PHE A 149 -15.83 1.61 -1.14
CA PHE A 149 -14.38 1.55 -1.20
C PHE A 149 -13.73 2.25 -0.01
N ASN A 150 -12.65 1.65 0.49
CA ASN A 150 -11.94 2.14 1.66
C ASN A 150 -10.50 2.55 1.29
N PRO A 151 -10.19 3.87 1.25
CA PRO A 151 -8.83 4.34 0.98
C PRO A 151 -7.93 4.33 2.23
N ILE A 152 -8.44 4.03 3.41
CA ILE A 152 -7.67 4.03 4.65
C ILE A 152 -6.80 2.77 4.70
N PRO A 153 -5.45 2.89 4.76
CA PRO A 153 -4.59 1.71 4.77
C PRO A 153 -4.71 0.91 6.08
N ASP A 154 -4.84 -0.41 5.98
CA ASP A 154 -4.97 -1.30 7.13
C ASP A 154 -3.77 -1.27 8.09
N ASN A 155 -2.58 -0.97 7.57
CA ASN A 155 -1.35 -0.83 8.36
C ASN A 155 -1.27 0.49 9.13
N GLN A 156 -2.30 1.35 9.09
CA GLN A 156 -2.34 2.68 9.71
C GLN A 156 -1.17 3.59 9.28
N GLY A 157 -0.62 3.33 8.11
CA GLY A 157 0.48 4.08 7.52
C GLY A 157 0.03 5.37 6.84
N VAL A 158 0.83 5.83 5.87
CA VAL A 158 0.53 7.04 5.10
C VAL A 158 -0.68 6.80 4.22
N HIS A 159 -1.61 7.76 4.20
CA HIS A 159 -2.79 7.72 3.33
C HIS A 159 -2.39 7.84 1.85
N PRO A 160 -3.19 7.28 0.93
CA PRO A 160 -2.95 7.41 -0.51
C PRO A 160 -3.00 8.87 -0.97
N SER A 161 -2.37 9.15 -2.09
CA SER A 161 -2.27 10.49 -2.65
C SER A 161 -3.57 10.93 -3.30
N TYR A 162 -4.28 10.01 -3.94
CA TYR A 162 -5.55 10.24 -4.60
C TYR A 162 -6.23 8.91 -4.96
N ILE A 163 -7.49 9.03 -5.38
CA ILE A 163 -8.32 7.94 -5.87
C ILE A 163 -8.75 8.30 -7.29
N GLU A 164 -8.51 7.39 -8.24
CA GLU A 164 -9.06 7.47 -9.59
C GLU A 164 -10.34 6.68 -9.67
N VAL A 165 -11.38 7.25 -10.28
CA VAL A 165 -12.68 6.61 -10.48
C VAL A 165 -13.02 6.66 -11.95
N ILE A 166 -13.25 5.50 -12.54
CA ILE A 166 -13.76 5.31 -13.89
C ILE A 166 -15.08 4.54 -13.75
N SER A 167 -16.16 5.12 -14.21
CA SER A 167 -17.48 4.48 -14.12
C SER A 167 -18.20 4.59 -15.45
N THR A 168 -18.65 3.46 -15.98
CA THR A 168 -19.37 3.37 -17.25
C THR A 168 -20.78 2.87 -16.98
N VAL A 169 -21.76 3.53 -17.57
CA VAL A 169 -23.14 3.08 -17.66
C VAL A 169 -23.44 2.76 -19.12
N GLU A 170 -23.96 1.57 -19.35
CA GLU A 170 -24.44 1.10 -20.65
C GLU A 170 -25.95 0.88 -20.57
N ASN A 171 -26.66 1.34 -21.61
CA ASN A 171 -28.06 1.04 -21.83
C ASN A 171 -28.17 0.01 -22.96
N PRO A 172 -28.24 -1.32 -22.63
CA PRO A 172 -28.21 -2.36 -23.66
C PRO A 172 -29.40 -2.26 -24.58
N SER A 173 -29.18 -2.38 -25.90
CA SER A 173 -30.26 -2.36 -26.89
C SER A 173 -31.31 -3.40 -26.61
N ILE A 174 -32.56 -2.95 -26.52
CA ILE A 174 -33.71 -3.83 -26.55
C ILE A 174 -34.04 -4.16 -28.01
N LEU A 175 -34.23 -5.43 -28.34
CA LEU A 175 -34.53 -5.90 -29.69
C LEU A 175 -35.61 -5.04 -30.35
N GLU A 176 -35.34 -4.52 -31.55
CA GLU A 176 -36.25 -3.60 -32.33
C GLU A 176 -37.65 -4.11 -32.56
N ASP A 177 -37.90 -5.42 -32.46
CA ASP A 177 -39.21 -6.06 -32.65
C ASP A 177 -40.26 -5.70 -31.57
N PHE A 178 -39.89 -5.03 -30.49
CA PHE A 178 -40.75 -4.64 -29.37
C PHE A 178 -40.91 -3.13 -29.15
N GLY A 179 -40.46 -2.29 -30.08
CA GLY A 179 -40.75 -0.85 -30.01
C GLY A 179 -39.53 0.04 -29.74
N GLY A 180 -38.31 -0.51 -29.73
CA GLY A 180 -37.09 0.21 -29.43
C GLY A 180 -36.89 0.52 -27.93
N GLY A 181 -35.65 0.66 -27.50
CA GLY A 181 -35.33 1.13 -26.16
C GLY A 181 -35.51 2.64 -25.99
N ARG A 182 -35.38 3.12 -24.78
CA ARG A 182 -35.49 4.54 -24.42
C ARG A 182 -34.18 5.00 -23.81
N SER A 183 -33.90 6.28 -23.94
CA SER A 183 -32.81 6.90 -23.18
C SER A 183 -33.05 6.76 -21.68
N VAL A 184 -31.99 6.58 -20.93
CA VAL A 184 -31.97 6.47 -19.47
C VAL A 184 -31.25 7.67 -18.87
N ASP A 185 -31.91 8.36 -17.93
CA ASP A 185 -31.33 9.46 -17.16
C ASP A 185 -30.83 8.91 -15.82
N PHE A 186 -29.63 9.30 -15.42
CA PHE A 186 -29.04 8.85 -14.15
C PHE A 186 -28.01 9.86 -13.61
N THR A 187 -27.59 9.64 -12.36
CA THR A 187 -26.59 10.48 -11.70
C THR A 187 -25.59 9.62 -10.98
N TRP A 188 -24.30 9.74 -11.34
CA TRP A 188 -23.20 9.24 -10.53
C TRP A 188 -23.02 10.08 -9.26
N LYS A 189 -22.72 9.41 -8.15
CA LYS A 189 -22.37 10.05 -6.88
C LYS A 189 -21.22 9.34 -6.19
N ILE A 190 -20.32 10.11 -5.61
CA ILE A 190 -19.39 9.67 -4.60
C ILE A 190 -19.84 10.30 -3.29
N THR A 191 -20.22 9.47 -2.32
CA THR A 191 -20.62 9.89 -0.98
C THR A 191 -19.63 9.34 0.05
N ASP A 192 -19.43 10.06 1.15
CA ASP A 192 -18.60 9.57 2.26
C ASP A 192 -19.44 8.87 3.33
N GLU A 193 -18.81 8.34 4.36
CA GLU A 193 -19.45 7.64 5.49
C GLU A 193 -20.39 8.53 6.34
N LEU A 194 -20.38 9.84 6.12
CA LEU A 194 -21.29 10.81 6.76
C LEU A 194 -22.50 11.13 5.89
N ASP A 195 -22.69 10.42 4.77
CA ASP A 195 -23.69 10.66 3.72
C ASP A 195 -23.54 12.03 3.01
N ASP A 196 -22.35 12.66 3.12
CA ASP A 196 -22.09 13.89 2.38
C ASP A 196 -21.68 13.57 0.92
N THR A 197 -22.32 14.25 -0.05
CA THR A 197 -21.98 14.08 -1.46
C THR A 197 -20.69 14.84 -1.77
N CYS A 198 -19.62 14.10 -2.01
CA CYS A 198 -18.31 14.65 -2.36
C CYS A 198 -18.24 15.09 -3.83
N GLN A 199 -18.79 14.28 -4.73
CA GLN A 199 -18.86 14.54 -6.16
C GLN A 199 -20.16 13.98 -6.75
N SER A 200 -20.69 14.61 -7.81
CA SER A 200 -21.81 14.10 -8.57
C SER A 200 -21.76 14.56 -10.02
N TYR A 201 -22.23 13.73 -10.93
CA TYR A 201 -22.35 14.04 -12.36
C TYR A 201 -23.57 13.36 -12.95
N SER A 202 -24.49 14.13 -13.57
CA SER A 202 -25.69 13.62 -14.20
C SER A 202 -25.51 13.53 -15.71
N GLU A 203 -26.03 12.44 -16.29
CA GLU A 203 -25.92 12.19 -17.73
C GLU A 203 -27.14 11.40 -18.20
N GLN A 204 -27.31 11.30 -19.52
CA GLN A 204 -28.29 10.48 -20.21
C GLN A 204 -27.56 9.55 -21.17
N VAL A 205 -28.01 8.29 -21.24
CA VAL A 205 -27.49 7.31 -22.20
C VAL A 205 -28.61 6.82 -23.11
N ASP A 206 -28.39 6.89 -24.42
CA ASP A 206 -29.35 6.43 -25.42
C ASP A 206 -29.35 4.90 -25.54
N ASP A 207 -30.44 4.33 -26.11
CA ASP A 207 -30.56 2.89 -26.34
C ASP A 207 -29.40 2.34 -27.18
N GLY A 208 -28.70 1.32 -26.68
CA GLY A 208 -27.55 0.72 -27.31
C GLY A 208 -26.23 1.48 -27.15
N GLU A 209 -26.23 2.57 -26.38
CA GLU A 209 -25.04 3.40 -26.16
C GLU A 209 -24.47 3.21 -24.74
N SER A 210 -23.27 3.74 -24.53
CA SER A 210 -22.62 3.80 -23.22
C SER A 210 -21.98 5.15 -22.98
N VAL A 211 -21.93 5.57 -21.72
CA VAL A 211 -21.27 6.81 -21.30
C VAL A 211 -20.35 6.51 -20.12
N THR A 212 -19.21 7.23 -20.05
CA THR A 212 -18.19 7.01 -19.04
C THR A 212 -17.86 8.31 -18.31
N TRP A 213 -17.89 8.25 -17.00
CA TRP A 213 -17.41 9.30 -16.11
C TRP A 213 -16.03 8.96 -15.57
N ASN A 214 -15.08 9.89 -15.75
CA ASN A 214 -13.72 9.79 -15.20
C ASN A 214 -13.50 10.94 -14.23
N THR A 215 -13.06 10.65 -13.03
CA THR A 215 -12.76 11.68 -12.04
C THR A 215 -11.63 11.27 -11.11
N ILE A 216 -11.04 12.29 -10.45
CA ILE A 216 -10.06 12.10 -9.38
C ILE A 216 -10.67 12.63 -8.09
N HIS A 217 -10.54 11.83 -7.02
CA HIS A 217 -11.03 12.15 -5.69
C HIS A 217 -9.85 12.22 -4.71
N PHE A 218 -9.79 13.30 -3.92
CA PHE A 218 -8.65 13.57 -3.02
C PHE A 218 -8.95 13.38 -1.54
N ASN A 219 -10.20 13.09 -1.16
CA ASN A 219 -10.49 12.71 0.22
C ASN A 219 -10.12 11.23 0.42
N THR A 220 -8.96 10.98 1.00
CA THR A 220 -8.42 9.63 1.25
C THR A 220 -8.47 9.22 2.72
N TYR A 221 -9.26 9.93 3.54
CA TYR A 221 -9.34 9.77 4.99
C TYR A 221 -10.65 9.17 5.49
N LEU A 222 -11.63 9.01 4.62
CA LEU A 222 -12.96 8.49 4.94
C LEU A 222 -13.30 7.31 4.02
N LEU A 223 -14.21 6.44 4.46
CA LEU A 223 -14.84 5.46 3.57
C LEU A 223 -15.78 6.15 2.59
N HIS A 224 -15.92 5.60 1.41
CA HIS A 224 -16.77 6.16 0.36
C HIS A 224 -17.61 5.08 -0.29
N ASP A 225 -18.73 5.53 -0.87
CA ASP A 225 -19.58 4.76 -1.78
C ASP A 225 -19.60 5.45 -3.15
N LEU A 226 -19.42 4.68 -4.22
CA LEU A 226 -19.74 5.06 -5.59
C LEU A 226 -21.11 4.49 -5.95
N SER A 227 -22.03 5.34 -6.37
CA SER A 227 -23.39 4.94 -6.76
C SER A 227 -23.79 5.51 -8.11
N VAL A 228 -24.73 4.82 -8.77
CA VAL A 228 -25.48 5.29 -9.93
C VAL A 228 -26.93 5.42 -9.50
N ASP A 229 -27.38 6.65 -9.22
CA ASP A 229 -28.77 6.94 -8.90
C ASP A 229 -29.58 7.03 -10.19
N TYR A 230 -30.60 6.21 -10.33
CA TYR A 230 -31.39 6.09 -11.51
C TYR A 230 -32.86 5.93 -11.14
N GLU A 231 -33.76 6.52 -11.91
CA GLU A 231 -35.20 6.57 -11.60
C GLU A 231 -35.92 5.28 -11.98
N GLU A 232 -36.90 4.83 -11.16
CA GLU A 232 -37.71 3.67 -11.45
C GLU A 232 -38.52 3.81 -12.77
N GLY A 233 -38.71 2.71 -13.47
CA GLY A 233 -39.53 2.62 -14.69
C GLY A 233 -38.77 2.98 -15.97
N GLN A 234 -37.46 3.16 -15.91
CA GLN A 234 -36.60 3.22 -17.07
C GLN A 234 -36.17 1.80 -17.53
N ASP A 235 -35.48 1.71 -18.66
CA ASP A 235 -34.94 0.45 -19.16
C ASP A 235 -33.78 0.00 -18.26
N SER A 236 -33.52 -1.32 -18.13
CA SER A 236 -32.37 -1.80 -17.33
C SER A 236 -31.07 -1.36 -17.92
N ILE A 237 -30.10 -1.10 -17.03
CA ILE A 237 -28.75 -0.68 -17.39
C ILE A 237 -27.72 -1.71 -16.93
N SER A 238 -26.53 -1.67 -17.54
CA SER A 238 -25.34 -2.32 -17.00
C SER A 238 -24.37 -1.26 -16.49
N VAL A 239 -23.75 -1.53 -15.34
CA VAL A 239 -22.75 -0.63 -14.76
C VAL A 239 -21.42 -1.33 -14.60
N SER A 240 -20.34 -0.62 -14.89
CA SER A 240 -18.98 -1.07 -14.57
C SER A 240 -18.19 0.06 -13.94
N HIS A 241 -17.53 -0.24 -12.81
CA HIS A 241 -16.71 0.69 -12.09
C HIS A 241 -15.28 0.15 -11.97
N SER A 242 -14.30 1.03 -12.09
CA SER A 242 -12.92 0.79 -11.69
C SER A 242 -12.51 1.93 -10.77
N VAL A 243 -12.12 1.58 -9.54
CA VAL A 243 -11.61 2.52 -8.53
C VAL A 243 -10.18 2.14 -8.22
N SER A 244 -9.24 3.07 -8.44
CA SER A 244 -7.83 2.87 -8.15
C SER A 244 -7.39 3.78 -7.00
N ILE A 245 -6.85 3.19 -5.93
CA ILE A 245 -6.31 3.88 -4.75
C ILE A 245 -4.80 3.94 -4.90
N ILE A 246 -4.24 5.14 -5.08
CA ILE A 246 -2.88 5.36 -5.57
C ILE A 246 -2.01 6.04 -4.51
N TYR A 247 -0.83 5.46 -4.27
CA TYR A 247 0.26 6.04 -3.49
C TYR A 247 1.32 6.63 -4.45
N ALA A 248 1.75 7.87 -4.23
CA ALA A 248 2.75 8.56 -5.05
C ALA A 248 4.08 8.73 -4.30
#